data_ad2e324d44cb3d78b98fe1f615e750b6
#
_entry.id   ad2e324d44cb3d78b98fe1f615e750b6
#
_cell.length_a   1.000
_cell.length_b   1.000
_cell.length_c   1.000
_cell.angle_alpha   90.00
_cell.angle_beta   90.00
_cell.angle_gamma   90.00
#
_symmetry.space_group_name_H-M   'P 1'
#
loop_
_entity.id
_entity.type
_entity.pdbx_description
1 polymer ?
#
loop_
_entity_poly.entity_id
_entity_poly.type
_entity_poly.pdbx_seq_one_letter_code
_entity_poly.pdbx_strand_id
1 'polypeptide(L)'
;MGLSPRDSPIKNNKMTSGTDLNRKLFDMKILVIGDVTSPSGIEHLKRNLWKFREENKIDFCVVNGENASFITGISPELAEILLRAGADCITGGNHTLRNRKAYTYLDDTAEILRPVNFGDGAPGRGYTILDALGYRILVINALGRVHIDPVLDSPFNFIDRVLREEAGNYDFSILDFHAEATGEKLAVGYAYDGKINVIFGTHTHVQTADGRILPAGTGYITDVGMCGESDGILGMDADTVVLRMRSSLPHSFKAANGKCHADGVIFTLDTSSARVTDVTPVGF
;
A
#
# COMPACT_ATOMS: atom_id res chain seq x y z
N MET A 1 -21.71 -26.28 -12.48
CA MET A 1 -20.29 -26.59 -12.49
C MET A 1 -19.80 -26.40 -11.07
N GLY A 2 -19.39 -27.50 -10.42
CA GLY A 2 -19.12 -27.55 -9.01
C GLY A 2 -17.79 -26.85 -8.68
N LEU A 3 -17.84 -25.96 -7.69
CA LEU A 3 -16.65 -25.44 -7.04
C LEU A 3 -16.01 -26.57 -6.24
N SER A 4 -14.76 -26.92 -6.58
CA SER A 4 -13.94 -27.89 -5.86
C SER A 4 -13.66 -27.41 -4.43
N PRO A 5 -13.59 -28.30 -3.44
CA PRO A 5 -13.41 -27.92 -2.04
C PRO A 5 -12.00 -27.42 -1.79
N ARG A 6 -11.95 -26.30 -1.12
CA ARG A 6 -10.88 -25.67 -0.31
C ARG A 6 -9.58 -26.49 -0.24
N ASP A 7 -8.59 -26.05 -0.99
CA ASP A 7 -7.21 -26.50 -0.78
C ASP A 7 -6.69 -26.01 0.56
N SER A 8 -5.93 -26.85 1.19
CA SER A 8 -5.48 -26.85 2.57
C SER A 8 -4.81 -25.57 3.06
N PRO A 9 -4.84 -25.29 4.38
CA PRO A 9 -4.11 -24.18 4.97
C PRO A 9 -2.61 -24.28 4.68
N ILE A 10 -1.95 -23.14 4.70
CA ILE A 10 -0.50 -22.98 4.54
C ILE A 10 0.20 -24.14 5.25
N LYS A 11 0.76 -25.06 4.50
CA LYS A 11 1.69 -26.02 5.08
C LYS A 11 2.89 -25.22 5.56
N ASN A 12 3.08 -25.18 6.88
CA ASN A 12 4.32 -24.76 7.49
C ASN A 12 5.46 -25.50 6.77
N ASN A 13 6.09 -24.82 5.83
CA ASN A 13 7.33 -25.31 5.25
C ASN A 13 8.37 -25.25 6.38
N LYS A 14 8.78 -26.40 6.81
CA LYS A 14 9.87 -26.58 7.76
C LYS A 14 11.07 -25.76 7.28
N MET A 15 11.49 -24.83 8.10
CA MET A 15 12.79 -24.17 8.05
C MET A 15 13.87 -25.21 7.72
N THR A 16 14.54 -25.04 6.60
CA THR A 16 15.72 -25.81 6.23
C THR A 16 16.77 -24.87 5.65
N SER A 17 17.56 -24.29 6.55
CA SER A 17 18.99 -24.00 6.37
C SER A 17 19.53 -23.29 7.60
N GLY A 18 20.74 -23.59 8.02
CA GLY A 18 21.40 -23.28 9.29
C GLY A 18 21.71 -21.81 9.62
N THR A 19 20.88 -20.86 9.18
CA THR A 19 20.96 -19.43 9.51
C THR A 19 19.84 -18.93 10.43
N ASP A 20 18.83 -19.78 10.74
CA ASP A 20 17.61 -19.36 11.45
C ASP A 20 17.69 -19.40 12.98
N LEU A 21 18.82 -19.80 13.57
CA LEU A 21 18.91 -20.04 15.03
C LEU A 21 18.98 -18.76 15.89
N ASN A 22 18.98 -17.54 15.32
CA ASN A 22 19.12 -16.29 16.06
C ASN A 22 18.03 -15.24 15.80
N ARG A 23 16.95 -15.55 15.07
CA ARG A 23 15.87 -14.58 14.89
C ARG A 23 15.10 -14.43 16.20
N LYS A 24 15.06 -13.20 16.73
CA LYS A 24 14.23 -12.90 17.90
C LYS A 24 12.76 -12.97 17.48
N LEU A 25 11.97 -13.76 18.17
CA LEU A 25 10.52 -13.75 18.05
C LEU A 25 9.99 -12.50 18.79
N PHE A 26 9.21 -11.70 18.08
CA PHE A 26 8.61 -10.46 18.62
C PHE A 26 7.39 -10.05 17.79
N ASP A 27 6.66 -9.06 18.27
CA ASP A 27 5.57 -8.44 17.54
C ASP A 27 6.13 -7.36 16.61
N MET A 28 6.13 -7.62 15.30
CA MET A 28 6.55 -6.65 14.28
C MET A 28 5.43 -5.65 14.01
N LYS A 29 5.74 -4.36 14.09
CA LYS A 29 4.80 -3.29 13.77
C LYS A 29 5.03 -2.75 12.37
N ILE A 30 4.02 -2.92 11.51
CA ILE A 30 4.01 -2.46 10.13
C ILE A 30 3.07 -1.27 10.04
N LEU A 31 3.59 -0.10 9.68
CA LEU A 31 2.81 1.10 9.37
C LEU A 31 2.53 1.16 7.88
N VAL A 32 1.27 1.37 7.51
CA VAL A 32 0.90 1.73 6.15
C VAL A 32 0.28 3.12 6.15
N ILE A 33 0.64 3.96 5.19
CA ILE A 33 0.13 5.34 5.05
C ILE A 33 -0.59 5.45 3.72
N GLY A 34 -1.77 6.08 3.76
CA GLY A 34 -2.62 6.29 2.59
C GLY A 34 -2.03 7.22 1.55
N ASP A 35 -2.81 7.47 0.52
CA ASP A 35 -2.37 8.23 -0.66
C ASP A 35 -1.80 9.60 -0.31
N VAL A 36 -0.53 9.84 -0.62
CA VAL A 36 0.06 11.17 -0.52
C VAL A 36 -0.47 12.03 -1.67
N THR A 37 -1.30 13.04 -1.36
CA THR A 37 -2.11 13.75 -2.35
C THR A 37 -1.46 14.99 -2.94
N SER A 38 -0.35 15.47 -2.36
CA SER A 38 0.28 16.74 -2.75
C SER A 38 1.71 16.87 -2.22
N PRO A 39 2.51 17.83 -2.71
CA PRO A 39 3.78 18.19 -2.11
C PRO A 39 3.68 18.58 -0.63
N SER A 40 2.54 19.12 -0.18
CA SER A 40 2.33 19.43 1.24
C SER A 40 2.26 18.17 2.10
N GLY A 41 1.63 17.08 1.60
CA GLY A 41 1.66 15.77 2.24
C GLY A 41 3.08 15.22 2.36
N ILE A 42 3.91 15.39 1.33
CA ILE A 42 5.35 15.05 1.37
C ILE A 42 6.07 15.82 2.50
N GLU A 43 5.87 17.14 2.57
CA GLU A 43 6.50 17.96 3.61
C GLU A 43 5.97 17.62 5.02
N HIS A 44 4.71 17.20 5.13
CA HIS A 44 4.14 16.70 6.38
C HIS A 44 4.85 15.43 6.85
N LEU A 45 4.99 14.42 5.98
CA LEU A 45 5.69 13.18 6.30
C LEU A 45 7.18 13.41 6.60
N LYS A 46 7.85 14.25 5.82
CA LYS A 46 9.25 14.62 6.05
C LYS A 46 9.50 15.17 7.46
N ARG A 47 8.54 15.90 8.03
CA ARG A 47 8.66 16.50 9.36
C ARG A 47 8.28 15.56 10.50
N ASN A 48 7.35 14.63 10.25
CA ASN A 48 6.66 13.93 11.32
C ASN A 48 6.88 12.41 11.32
N LEU A 49 7.17 11.79 10.15
CA LEU A 49 7.15 10.33 10.03
C LEU A 49 8.19 9.64 10.91
N TRP A 50 9.44 10.12 10.95
CA TRP A 50 10.47 9.54 11.81
C TRP A 50 10.09 9.58 13.29
N LYS A 51 9.60 10.72 13.76
CA LYS A 51 9.14 10.86 15.14
C LYS A 51 7.99 9.90 15.44
N PHE A 52 7.00 9.82 14.52
CA PHE A 52 5.87 8.91 14.67
C PHE A 52 6.34 7.44 14.72
N ARG A 53 7.29 7.04 13.86
CA ARG A 53 7.88 5.71 13.86
C ARG A 53 8.55 5.37 15.19
N GLU A 54 9.36 6.28 15.74
CA GLU A 54 10.05 6.08 17.01
C GLU A 54 9.05 5.94 18.18
N GLU A 55 8.08 6.85 18.28
CA GLU A 55 7.09 6.87 19.36
C GLU A 55 6.21 5.61 19.35
N ASN A 56 5.88 5.08 18.18
CA ASN A 56 5.04 3.89 18.02
C ASN A 56 5.84 2.60 17.84
N LYS A 57 7.18 2.67 17.78
CA LYS A 57 8.09 1.52 17.55
C LYS A 57 7.76 0.80 16.24
N ILE A 58 7.67 1.56 15.16
CA ILE A 58 7.38 1.01 13.82
C ILE A 58 8.64 0.39 13.23
N ASP A 59 8.55 -0.87 12.85
CA ASP A 59 9.65 -1.67 12.30
C ASP A 59 9.72 -1.59 10.78
N PHE A 60 8.57 -1.43 10.10
CA PHE A 60 8.48 -1.33 8.65
C PHE A 60 7.38 -0.36 8.23
N CYS A 61 7.62 0.47 7.22
CA CYS A 61 6.69 1.51 6.78
C CYS A 61 6.48 1.48 5.26
N VAL A 62 5.23 1.32 4.83
CA VAL A 62 4.81 1.44 3.42
C VAL A 62 4.01 2.74 3.26
N VAL A 63 4.34 3.53 2.24
CA VAL A 63 3.63 4.79 1.92
C VAL A 63 3.11 4.72 0.49
N ASN A 64 1.84 5.00 0.28
CA ASN A 64 1.32 5.15 -1.07
C ASN A 64 1.63 6.56 -1.62
N GLY A 65 2.51 6.63 -2.63
CA GLY A 65 2.98 7.88 -3.27
C GLY A 65 2.24 8.27 -4.55
N GLU A 66 1.14 7.63 -4.84
CA GLU A 66 0.36 7.68 -6.09
C GLU A 66 0.04 9.10 -6.58
N ASN A 67 -0.23 10.05 -5.66
CA ASN A 67 -0.63 11.41 -5.96
C ASN A 67 0.37 12.48 -5.48
N ALA A 68 1.58 12.09 -5.11
CA ALA A 68 2.58 12.97 -4.51
C ALA A 68 2.98 14.17 -5.39
N SER A 69 2.98 14.01 -6.71
CA SER A 69 3.16 15.10 -7.69
C SER A 69 1.83 15.74 -8.13
N PHE A 70 0.86 15.79 -7.24
CA PHE A 70 -0.48 16.32 -7.49
C PHE A 70 -1.16 15.63 -8.70
N ILE A 71 -1.86 14.52 -8.43
CA ILE A 71 -2.61 13.70 -9.41
C ILE A 71 -1.82 13.19 -10.63
N THR A 72 -0.51 13.22 -10.59
CA THR A 72 0.35 12.82 -11.72
C THR A 72 1.45 11.82 -11.31
N GLY A 73 1.18 10.95 -10.37
CA GLY A 73 2.17 10.00 -9.88
C GLY A 73 3.16 10.65 -8.89
N ILE A 74 4.37 10.14 -8.84
CA ILE A 74 5.46 10.64 -8.01
C ILE A 74 6.68 10.98 -8.89
N SER A 75 7.40 12.05 -8.57
CA SER A 75 8.69 12.34 -9.20
C SER A 75 9.83 11.65 -8.43
N PRO A 76 11.00 11.42 -9.09
CA PRO A 76 12.18 10.88 -8.41
C PRO A 76 12.57 11.65 -7.15
N GLU A 77 12.53 12.98 -7.22
CA GLU A 77 12.90 13.86 -6.11
C GLU A 77 11.96 13.70 -4.91
N LEU A 78 10.65 13.56 -5.16
CA LEU A 78 9.64 13.36 -4.11
C LEU A 78 9.73 11.95 -3.52
N ALA A 79 10.03 10.94 -4.33
CA ALA A 79 10.26 9.58 -3.86
C ALA A 79 11.48 9.53 -2.91
N GLU A 80 12.60 10.15 -3.29
CA GLU A 80 13.78 10.26 -2.44
C GLU A 80 13.48 10.97 -1.09
N ILE A 81 12.62 11.99 -1.10
CA ILE A 81 12.22 12.66 0.13
C ILE A 81 11.43 11.70 1.02
N LEU A 82 10.49 10.92 0.48
CA LEU A 82 9.72 9.95 1.26
C LEU A 82 10.59 8.84 1.85
N LEU A 83 11.50 8.27 1.06
CA LEU A 83 12.43 7.25 1.55
C LEU A 83 13.30 7.80 2.69
N ARG A 84 13.86 9.01 2.54
CA ARG A 84 14.63 9.67 3.60
C ARG A 84 13.76 10.08 4.80
N ALA A 85 12.49 10.33 4.62
CA ALA A 85 11.56 10.61 5.71
C ALA A 85 11.20 9.38 6.54
N GLY A 86 11.57 8.18 6.07
CA GLY A 86 11.35 6.95 6.80
C GLY A 86 10.34 5.99 6.15
N ALA A 87 9.98 6.15 4.88
CA ALA A 87 9.32 5.10 4.12
C ALA A 87 10.34 4.01 3.77
N ASP A 88 10.02 2.75 4.03
CA ASP A 88 10.85 1.60 3.62
C ASP A 88 10.43 1.11 2.23
N CYS A 89 9.16 1.34 1.84
CA CYS A 89 8.64 1.04 0.51
C CYS A 89 7.60 2.09 0.10
N ILE A 90 7.60 2.45 -1.19
CA ILE A 90 6.61 3.35 -1.78
C ILE A 90 5.78 2.54 -2.78
N THR A 91 4.46 2.51 -2.59
CA THR A 91 3.52 1.95 -3.55
C THR A 91 2.89 3.05 -4.41
N GLY A 92 2.23 2.67 -5.47
CA GLY A 92 1.54 3.57 -6.38
C GLY A 92 0.12 3.12 -6.71
N GLY A 93 -0.40 3.62 -7.81
CA GLY A 93 -1.75 3.32 -8.26
C GLY A 93 -1.94 3.63 -9.75
N ASN A 94 -3.13 4.07 -10.12
CA ASN A 94 -3.50 4.33 -11.51
C ASN A 94 -2.80 5.56 -12.13
N HIS A 95 -2.19 6.43 -11.33
CA HIS A 95 -1.42 7.57 -11.82
C HIS A 95 0.09 7.32 -11.89
N THR A 96 0.60 6.23 -11.36
CA THR A 96 2.05 5.95 -11.23
C THR A 96 2.82 6.24 -12.52
N LEU A 97 2.31 5.80 -13.66
CA LEU A 97 2.97 5.96 -14.96
C LEU A 97 2.60 7.26 -15.71
N ARG A 98 1.87 8.17 -15.08
CA ARG A 98 1.60 9.49 -15.69
C ARG A 98 2.83 10.40 -15.72
N ASN A 99 3.75 10.23 -14.78
CA ASN A 99 5.00 10.99 -14.71
C ASN A 99 6.13 10.25 -15.43
N ARG A 100 6.37 10.61 -16.70
CA ARG A 100 7.45 9.99 -17.50
C ARG A 100 8.85 10.18 -16.93
N LYS A 101 9.09 11.23 -16.15
CA LYS A 101 10.40 11.49 -15.52
C LYS A 101 10.74 10.40 -14.48
N ALA A 102 9.75 9.70 -13.96
CA ALA A 102 9.96 8.64 -12.99
C ALA A 102 10.34 7.28 -13.62
N TYR A 103 10.24 7.09 -14.95
CA TYR A 103 10.37 5.76 -15.55
C TYR A 103 11.71 5.09 -15.26
N THR A 104 12.83 5.76 -15.54
CA THR A 104 14.17 5.22 -15.24
C THR A 104 14.36 5.00 -13.74
N TYR A 105 13.84 5.91 -12.91
CA TYR A 105 13.91 5.78 -11.46
C TYR A 105 13.11 4.57 -10.93
N LEU A 106 11.94 4.31 -11.51
CA LEU A 106 11.13 3.12 -11.20
C LEU A 106 11.85 1.81 -11.58
N ASP A 107 12.63 1.81 -12.67
CA ASP A 107 13.41 0.63 -13.08
C ASP A 107 14.59 0.38 -12.15
N ASP A 108 15.27 1.44 -11.69
CA ASP A 108 16.52 1.38 -10.94
C ASP A 108 16.32 1.24 -9.42
N THR A 109 15.13 1.60 -8.87
CA THR A 109 14.87 1.66 -7.42
C THR A 109 13.94 0.54 -6.98
N ALA A 110 14.44 -0.32 -6.08
CA ALA A 110 13.68 -1.48 -5.62
C ALA A 110 12.55 -1.13 -4.64
N GLU A 111 12.67 -0.02 -3.94
CA GLU A 111 11.78 0.45 -2.89
C GLU A 111 10.54 1.17 -3.42
N ILE A 112 10.44 1.39 -4.74
CA ILE A 112 9.27 2.02 -5.35
C ILE A 112 8.56 1.08 -6.32
N LEU A 113 7.24 0.93 -6.15
CA LEU A 113 6.43 -0.03 -6.89
C LEU A 113 5.37 0.69 -7.75
N ARG A 114 5.07 0.08 -8.88
CA ARG A 114 3.85 0.31 -9.64
C ARG A 114 2.88 -0.86 -9.43
N PRO A 115 1.59 -0.73 -9.77
CA PRO A 115 0.71 -1.90 -9.76
C PRO A 115 1.23 -3.05 -10.64
N VAL A 116 1.21 -4.27 -10.09
CA VAL A 116 1.79 -5.48 -10.71
C VAL A 116 1.07 -5.88 -12.00
N ASN A 117 -0.20 -5.52 -12.13
CA ASN A 117 -1.02 -5.84 -13.29
C ASN A 117 -0.92 -4.83 -14.46
N PHE A 118 0.00 -3.84 -14.41
CA PHE A 118 0.50 -3.23 -15.64
C PHE A 118 1.31 -4.25 -16.43
N GLY A 119 1.28 -4.16 -17.76
CA GLY A 119 1.96 -5.13 -18.64
C GLY A 119 3.47 -5.20 -18.40
N ASP A 120 4.09 -6.32 -18.80
CA ASP A 120 5.51 -6.64 -18.56
C ASP A 120 6.48 -5.62 -19.20
N GLY A 121 6.04 -4.82 -20.20
CA GLY A 121 6.82 -3.74 -20.81
C GLY A 121 6.70 -2.39 -20.09
N ALA A 122 5.93 -2.29 -19.01
CA ALA A 122 5.81 -1.06 -18.23
C ALA A 122 7.05 -0.84 -17.34
N PRO A 123 7.56 0.41 -17.23
CA PRO A 123 8.70 0.70 -16.37
C PRO A 123 8.42 0.38 -14.90
N GLY A 124 9.46 -0.03 -14.20
CA GLY A 124 9.39 -0.39 -12.78
C GLY A 124 8.85 -1.80 -12.52
N ARG A 125 8.74 -2.11 -11.26
CA ARG A 125 8.33 -3.43 -10.76
C ARG A 125 7.03 -3.35 -9.98
N GLY A 126 6.28 -4.47 -9.93
CA GLY A 126 4.99 -4.53 -9.23
C GLY A 126 5.09 -5.12 -7.83
N TYR A 127 6.25 -5.66 -7.46
CA TYR A 127 6.55 -6.18 -6.14
C TYR A 127 8.05 -6.12 -5.87
N THR A 128 8.39 -6.22 -4.59
CA THR A 128 9.78 -6.29 -4.13
C THR A 128 9.87 -7.10 -2.84
N ILE A 129 11.06 -7.58 -2.51
CA ILE A 129 11.37 -8.22 -1.21
C ILE A 129 12.43 -7.37 -0.52
N LEU A 130 12.08 -6.85 0.65
CA LEU A 130 12.95 -5.98 1.46
C LEU A 130 13.24 -6.64 2.80
N ASP A 131 14.41 -6.31 3.38
CA ASP A 131 14.77 -6.79 4.73
C ASP A 131 14.28 -5.80 5.80
N ALA A 132 13.65 -6.34 6.84
CA ALA A 132 13.34 -5.61 8.06
C ALA A 132 13.70 -6.48 9.27
N LEU A 133 14.70 -6.07 10.04
CA LEU A 133 15.17 -6.74 11.25
C LEU A 133 15.55 -8.23 11.02
N GLY A 134 16.04 -8.56 9.81
CA GLY A 134 16.42 -9.91 9.40
C GLY A 134 15.26 -10.77 8.89
N TYR A 135 14.07 -10.20 8.72
CA TYR A 135 12.94 -10.82 8.03
C TYR A 135 12.79 -10.25 6.62
N ARG A 136 12.51 -11.13 5.66
CA ARG A 136 12.25 -10.77 4.26
C ARG A 136 10.76 -10.47 4.09
N ILE A 137 10.43 -9.25 3.73
CA ILE A 137 9.06 -8.78 3.55
C ILE A 137 8.77 -8.62 2.07
N LEU A 138 7.86 -9.42 1.54
CA LEU A 138 7.32 -9.25 0.19
C LEU A 138 6.27 -8.15 0.20
N VAL A 139 6.49 -7.06 -0.53
CA VAL A 139 5.50 -6.01 -0.76
C VAL A 139 5.00 -6.11 -2.19
N ILE A 140 3.69 -6.19 -2.37
CA ILE A 140 3.00 -6.24 -3.66
C ILE A 140 2.11 -5.00 -3.77
N ASN A 141 2.12 -4.36 -4.92
CA ASN A 141 1.15 -3.31 -5.27
C ASN A 141 0.28 -3.82 -6.43
N ALA A 142 -1.03 -3.68 -6.35
CA ALA A 142 -1.95 -4.11 -7.39
C ALA A 142 -3.06 -3.09 -7.62
N LEU A 143 -3.57 -3.01 -8.86
CA LEU A 143 -4.65 -2.10 -9.26
C LEU A 143 -5.96 -2.84 -9.45
N GLY A 144 -7.05 -2.30 -8.93
CA GLY A 144 -8.41 -2.76 -9.19
C GLY A 144 -8.84 -2.54 -10.65
N ARG A 145 -10.07 -2.94 -10.97
CA ARG A 145 -10.65 -2.85 -12.32
C ARG A 145 -12.03 -2.20 -12.35
N VAL A 146 -12.69 -2.14 -11.19
CA VAL A 146 -14.07 -1.65 -11.11
C VAL A 146 -14.06 -0.15 -10.87
N HIS A 147 -14.59 0.61 -11.82
CA HIS A 147 -14.69 2.07 -11.79
C HIS A 147 -13.35 2.81 -11.62
N ILE A 148 -12.26 2.23 -12.12
CA ILE A 148 -10.93 2.84 -12.09
C ILE A 148 -10.25 2.69 -13.47
N ASP A 149 -9.55 3.72 -13.91
CA ASP A 149 -8.78 3.75 -15.16
C ASP A 149 -7.27 3.80 -14.88
N PRO A 150 -6.45 3.11 -15.69
CA PRO A 150 -6.81 2.25 -16.82
C PRO A 150 -7.38 0.90 -16.37
N VAL A 151 -8.28 0.31 -17.16
CA VAL A 151 -8.72 -1.06 -16.95
C VAL A 151 -7.63 -2.02 -17.41
N LEU A 152 -6.99 -2.67 -16.45
CA LEU A 152 -5.91 -3.63 -16.67
C LEU A 152 -6.42 -5.09 -16.61
N ASP A 153 -5.52 -6.05 -16.80
CA ASP A 153 -5.80 -7.45 -16.55
C ASP A 153 -6.13 -7.73 -15.08
N SER A 154 -6.76 -8.88 -14.83
CA SER A 154 -7.20 -9.25 -13.48
C SER A 154 -6.06 -9.26 -12.48
N PRO A 155 -6.13 -8.47 -11.40
CA PRO A 155 -5.08 -8.44 -10.37
C PRO A 155 -4.87 -9.81 -9.71
N PHE A 156 -5.90 -10.65 -9.62
CA PHE A 156 -5.80 -12.00 -9.06
C PHE A 156 -4.75 -12.86 -9.76
N ASN A 157 -4.72 -12.83 -11.11
CA ASN A 157 -3.76 -13.63 -11.88
C ASN A 157 -2.31 -13.22 -11.58
N PHE A 158 -2.08 -11.93 -11.37
CA PHE A 158 -0.74 -11.41 -11.11
C PHE A 158 -0.31 -11.65 -9.66
N ILE A 159 -1.21 -11.45 -8.69
CA ILE A 159 -0.95 -11.74 -7.28
C ILE A 159 -0.66 -13.24 -7.11
N ASP A 160 -1.47 -14.12 -7.69
CA ASP A 160 -1.24 -15.58 -7.67
C ASP A 160 0.09 -15.97 -8.30
N ARG A 161 0.50 -15.30 -9.40
CA ARG A 161 1.80 -15.51 -10.04
C ARG A 161 2.93 -15.13 -9.09
N VAL A 162 2.91 -13.95 -8.49
CA VAL A 162 3.94 -13.47 -7.55
C VAL A 162 4.06 -14.41 -6.35
N LEU A 163 2.95 -14.77 -5.71
CA LEU A 163 2.96 -15.67 -4.55
C LEU A 163 3.55 -17.06 -4.89
N ARG A 164 3.32 -17.55 -6.10
CA ARG A 164 3.87 -18.82 -6.57
C ARG A 164 5.36 -18.71 -6.91
N GLU A 165 5.77 -17.67 -7.63
CA GLU A 165 7.16 -17.46 -8.07
C GLU A 165 8.09 -17.17 -6.89
N GLU A 166 7.62 -16.41 -5.90
CA GLU A 166 8.38 -16.03 -4.71
C GLU A 166 8.19 -16.99 -3.52
N ALA A 167 7.52 -18.13 -3.71
CA ALA A 167 7.28 -19.08 -2.63
C ALA A 167 8.58 -19.54 -1.96
N GLY A 168 8.74 -19.24 -0.65
CA GLY A 168 9.94 -19.54 0.13
C GLY A 168 11.03 -18.45 0.11
N ASN A 169 10.86 -17.40 -0.68
CA ASN A 169 11.81 -16.29 -0.75
C ASN A 169 11.50 -15.16 0.24
N TYR A 170 10.35 -15.20 0.91
CA TYR A 170 9.93 -14.20 1.90
C TYR A 170 9.41 -14.87 3.18
N ASP A 171 9.39 -14.11 4.26
CA ASP A 171 8.88 -14.54 5.56
C ASP A 171 7.49 -13.97 5.82
N PHE A 172 7.23 -12.71 5.40
CA PHE A 172 5.94 -12.01 5.51
C PHE A 172 5.58 -11.31 4.21
N SER A 173 4.29 -11.02 4.04
CA SER A 173 3.79 -10.40 2.81
C SER A 173 2.77 -9.29 3.09
N ILE A 174 2.84 -8.23 2.29
CA ILE A 174 2.00 -7.03 2.35
C ILE A 174 1.45 -6.77 0.95
N LEU A 175 0.16 -6.48 0.83
CA LEU A 175 -0.49 -6.07 -0.40
C LEU A 175 -1.14 -4.71 -0.24
N ASP A 176 -0.70 -3.73 -1.03
CA ASP A 176 -1.45 -2.50 -1.32
C ASP A 176 -2.36 -2.76 -2.53
N PHE A 177 -3.66 -2.77 -2.29
CA PHE A 177 -4.67 -2.92 -3.32
C PHE A 177 -5.34 -1.59 -3.64
N HIS A 178 -4.81 -0.88 -4.63
CA HIS A 178 -5.27 0.42 -5.07
C HIS A 178 -6.53 0.29 -5.94
N ALA A 179 -7.70 0.53 -5.39
CA ALA A 179 -8.98 0.28 -6.06
C ALA A 179 -10.10 1.20 -5.59
N GLU A 180 -11.04 1.51 -6.50
CA GLU A 180 -12.23 2.33 -6.19
C GLU A 180 -13.28 1.52 -5.43
N ALA A 181 -13.65 0.33 -5.93
CA ALA A 181 -14.79 -0.40 -5.44
C ALA A 181 -14.51 -1.18 -4.15
N THR A 182 -15.26 -0.88 -3.07
CA THR A 182 -15.15 -1.57 -1.78
C THR A 182 -15.40 -3.07 -1.88
N GLY A 183 -16.35 -3.49 -2.75
CA GLY A 183 -16.62 -4.91 -2.99
C GLY A 183 -15.45 -5.66 -3.62
N GLU A 184 -14.70 -5.01 -4.52
CA GLU A 184 -13.48 -5.57 -5.11
C GLU A 184 -12.36 -5.69 -4.07
N LYS A 185 -12.18 -4.68 -3.21
CA LYS A 185 -11.21 -4.71 -2.10
C LYS A 185 -11.52 -5.86 -1.13
N LEU A 186 -12.78 -6.02 -0.74
CA LEU A 186 -13.21 -7.14 0.12
C LEU A 186 -12.98 -8.50 -0.55
N ALA A 187 -13.29 -8.62 -1.85
CA ALA A 187 -13.07 -9.87 -2.59
C ALA A 187 -11.59 -10.28 -2.58
N VAL A 188 -10.67 -9.33 -2.76
CA VAL A 188 -9.22 -9.55 -2.64
C VAL A 188 -8.85 -9.95 -1.20
N GLY A 189 -9.36 -9.25 -0.19
CA GLY A 189 -9.14 -9.59 1.22
C GLY A 189 -9.49 -11.05 1.52
N TYR A 190 -10.68 -11.49 1.16
CA TYR A 190 -11.12 -12.88 1.40
C TYR A 190 -10.42 -13.93 0.53
N ALA A 191 -10.03 -13.58 -0.71
CA ALA A 191 -9.33 -14.52 -1.59
C ALA A 191 -7.91 -14.84 -1.09
N TYR A 192 -7.29 -13.89 -0.40
CA TYR A 192 -5.92 -14.00 0.10
C TYR A 192 -5.82 -14.08 1.63
N ASP A 193 -6.95 -14.25 2.32
CA ASP A 193 -6.97 -14.48 3.77
C ASP A 193 -6.15 -15.73 4.13
N GLY A 194 -5.16 -15.56 4.99
CA GLY A 194 -4.18 -16.56 5.38
C GLY A 194 -3.10 -16.87 4.34
N LYS A 195 -3.08 -16.20 3.18
CA LYS A 195 -2.02 -16.30 2.17
C LYS A 195 -1.11 -15.05 2.15
N ILE A 196 -1.68 -13.88 2.46
CA ILE A 196 -0.98 -12.61 2.61
C ILE A 196 -1.23 -12.13 4.05
N ASN A 197 -0.19 -11.65 4.72
CA ASN A 197 -0.28 -11.26 6.14
C ASN A 197 -1.03 -9.94 6.33
N VAL A 198 -0.74 -8.93 5.50
CA VAL A 198 -1.35 -7.60 5.56
C VAL A 198 -1.92 -7.23 4.20
N ILE A 199 -3.21 -6.88 4.16
CA ILE A 199 -3.90 -6.37 2.96
C ILE A 199 -4.57 -5.06 3.33
N PHE A 200 -4.23 -4.01 2.62
CA PHE A 200 -4.86 -2.71 2.78
C PHE A 200 -5.25 -2.11 1.44
N GLY A 201 -6.34 -1.35 1.44
CA GLY A 201 -6.77 -0.61 0.27
C GLY A 201 -6.33 0.85 0.30
N THR A 202 -6.20 1.44 -0.89
CA THR A 202 -5.92 2.84 -1.15
C THR A 202 -6.83 3.37 -2.26
N HIS A 203 -6.72 4.61 -2.68
CA HIS A 203 -7.45 5.30 -3.75
C HIS A 203 -8.59 6.22 -3.30
N THR A 204 -9.45 5.81 -2.37
CA THR A 204 -10.66 6.60 -2.07
C THR A 204 -10.38 7.79 -1.15
N HIS A 205 -9.17 7.88 -0.58
CA HIS A 205 -8.69 8.96 0.29
C HIS A 205 -9.48 9.13 1.60
N VAL A 206 -10.34 8.18 1.95
CA VAL A 206 -11.13 8.20 3.18
C VAL A 206 -10.84 6.94 3.98
N GLN A 207 -10.28 7.10 5.18
CA GLN A 207 -10.01 5.97 6.06
C GLN A 207 -11.32 5.29 6.46
N THR A 208 -11.42 3.98 6.20
CA THR A 208 -12.61 3.19 6.53
C THR A 208 -12.53 2.65 7.96
N ALA A 209 -13.69 2.41 8.58
CA ALA A 209 -13.79 1.93 9.97
C ALA A 209 -13.81 0.39 10.09
N ASP A 210 -13.43 -0.33 9.04
CA ASP A 210 -13.55 -1.79 8.97
C ASP A 210 -12.22 -2.55 9.19
N GLY A 211 -11.22 -1.86 9.75
CA GLY A 211 -9.94 -2.48 10.14
C GLY A 211 -10.17 -3.69 11.04
N ARG A 212 -9.65 -4.86 10.64
CA ARG A 212 -9.89 -6.14 11.33
C ARG A 212 -8.90 -7.21 10.95
N ILE A 213 -8.90 -8.29 11.73
CA ILE A 213 -8.21 -9.54 11.39
C ILE A 213 -9.23 -10.48 10.74
N LEU A 214 -8.93 -10.96 9.53
CA LEU A 214 -9.76 -11.94 8.83
C LEU A 214 -9.61 -13.34 9.45
N PRO A 215 -10.56 -14.27 9.19
CA PRO A 215 -10.61 -15.57 9.88
C PRO A 215 -9.34 -16.41 9.82
N ALA A 216 -8.57 -16.35 8.72
CA ALA A 216 -7.30 -17.09 8.59
C ALA A 216 -6.07 -16.30 9.10
N GLY A 217 -6.25 -15.06 9.63
CA GLY A 217 -5.20 -14.30 10.32
C GLY A 217 -4.58 -13.17 9.51
N THR A 218 -5.13 -12.83 8.36
CA THR A 218 -4.73 -11.63 7.59
C THR A 218 -5.26 -10.37 8.26
N GLY A 219 -4.40 -9.37 8.48
CA GLY A 219 -4.83 -8.01 8.83
C GLY A 219 -5.38 -7.29 7.59
N TYR A 220 -6.56 -6.70 7.71
CA TYR A 220 -7.27 -6.09 6.59
C TYR A 220 -7.91 -4.74 6.96
N ILE A 221 -7.86 -3.80 6.01
CA ILE A 221 -8.70 -2.60 6.00
C ILE A 221 -9.06 -2.24 4.54
N THR A 222 -10.31 -1.78 4.33
CA THR A 222 -10.79 -1.43 2.99
C THR A 222 -10.09 -0.22 2.40
N ASP A 223 -9.84 0.85 3.18
CA ASP A 223 -9.04 1.99 2.74
C ASP A 223 -8.32 2.64 3.93
N VAL A 224 -7.06 2.99 3.75
CA VAL A 224 -6.23 3.59 4.81
C VAL A 224 -6.33 5.11 4.87
N GLY A 225 -7.01 5.76 3.92
CA GLY A 225 -7.16 7.21 3.87
C GLY A 225 -6.10 7.89 3.01
N MET A 226 -5.70 9.10 3.38
CA MET A 226 -4.74 9.91 2.63
C MET A 226 -3.74 10.62 3.53
N CYS A 227 -2.67 11.15 2.92
CA CYS A 227 -1.78 12.11 3.53
C CYS A 227 -1.79 13.41 2.71
N GLY A 228 -2.33 14.47 3.29
CA GLY A 228 -2.47 15.77 2.63
C GLY A 228 -3.33 16.75 3.43
N GLU A 229 -3.80 17.79 2.76
CA GLU A 229 -4.61 18.84 3.37
C GLU A 229 -6.01 18.32 3.72
N SER A 230 -6.40 18.49 4.99
CA SER A 230 -7.71 18.08 5.53
C SER A 230 -8.86 19.03 5.18
N ASP A 231 -8.55 20.31 4.92
CA ASP A 231 -9.56 21.35 4.69
C ASP A 231 -10.01 21.41 3.22
N GLY A 232 -10.41 20.25 2.67
CA GLY A 232 -10.80 20.13 1.27
C GLY A 232 -11.63 18.89 0.99
N ILE A 233 -11.76 18.55 -0.29
CA ILE A 233 -12.43 17.34 -0.74
C ILE A 233 -11.35 16.42 -1.32
N LEU A 234 -10.99 15.38 -0.59
CA LEU A 234 -9.98 14.38 -0.99
C LEU A 234 -8.62 15.01 -1.38
N GLY A 235 -8.18 16.04 -0.62
CA GLY A 235 -6.95 16.79 -0.90
C GLY A 235 -7.11 17.89 -1.96
N MET A 236 -8.32 18.11 -2.50
CA MET A 236 -8.62 19.12 -3.51
C MET A 236 -9.37 20.31 -2.92
N ASP A 237 -9.19 21.49 -3.54
CA ASP A 237 -9.94 22.70 -3.23
C ASP A 237 -11.46 22.49 -3.32
N ALA A 238 -12.16 22.70 -2.22
CA ALA A 238 -13.57 22.36 -2.08
C ALA A 238 -14.46 23.14 -3.07
N ASP A 239 -14.19 24.44 -3.26
CA ASP A 239 -15.00 25.28 -4.16
C ASP A 239 -14.88 24.81 -5.61
N THR A 240 -13.68 24.46 -6.04
CA THR A 240 -13.42 23.91 -7.37
C THR A 240 -14.15 22.59 -7.57
N VAL A 241 -14.10 21.67 -6.61
CA VAL A 241 -14.78 20.37 -6.70
C VAL A 241 -16.30 20.56 -6.75
N VAL A 242 -16.85 21.36 -5.86
CA VAL A 242 -18.30 21.65 -5.80
C VAL A 242 -18.78 22.32 -7.10
N LEU A 243 -18.04 23.29 -7.62
CA LEU A 243 -18.36 23.93 -8.90
C LEU A 243 -18.40 22.93 -10.05
N ARG A 244 -17.39 22.05 -10.13
CA ARG A 244 -17.33 20.98 -11.13
C ARG A 244 -18.53 20.03 -11.04
N MET A 245 -18.92 19.61 -9.84
CA MET A 245 -20.05 18.72 -9.64
C MET A 245 -21.40 19.40 -9.99
N ARG A 246 -21.54 20.69 -9.67
CA ARG A 246 -22.76 21.44 -9.98
C ARG A 246 -22.92 21.76 -11.47
N SER A 247 -21.83 22.09 -12.14
CA SER A 247 -21.87 22.51 -13.53
C SER A 247 -21.71 21.38 -14.54
N SER A 248 -21.17 20.22 -14.10
CA SER A 248 -20.72 19.13 -14.98
C SER A 248 -19.67 19.58 -16.03
N LEU A 249 -19.05 20.76 -15.84
CA LEU A 249 -18.02 21.28 -16.72
C LEU A 249 -16.63 20.89 -16.22
N PRO A 250 -15.66 20.69 -17.11
CA PRO A 250 -14.28 20.45 -16.71
C PRO A 250 -13.69 21.73 -16.11
N HIS A 251 -13.28 21.64 -14.84
CA HIS A 251 -12.48 22.67 -14.16
C HIS A 251 -11.17 22.03 -13.74
N SER A 252 -10.05 22.76 -13.88
CA SER A 252 -8.74 22.29 -13.40
C SER A 252 -8.75 22.14 -11.89
N PHE A 253 -8.37 20.98 -11.40
CA PHE A 253 -8.21 20.76 -9.98
C PHE A 253 -7.09 21.65 -9.41
N LYS A 254 -7.30 22.09 -8.17
CA LYS A 254 -6.29 22.77 -7.36
C LYS A 254 -6.12 21.97 -6.07
N ALA A 255 -4.92 21.96 -5.51
CA ALA A 255 -4.71 21.41 -4.19
C ALA A 255 -5.52 22.21 -3.16
N ALA A 256 -6.01 21.55 -2.14
CA ALA A 256 -6.57 22.22 -0.98
C ALA A 256 -5.49 23.06 -0.28
N ASN A 257 -5.91 23.98 0.57
CA ASN A 257 -5.02 24.73 1.45
C ASN A 257 -5.43 24.41 2.89
N GLY A 258 -4.49 24.35 3.83
CA GLY A 258 -4.83 24.13 5.21
C GLY A 258 -3.82 23.28 5.96
N LYS A 259 -4.28 22.68 7.04
CA LYS A 259 -3.46 21.74 7.82
C LYS A 259 -3.37 20.40 7.12
N CYS A 260 -2.17 19.87 7.02
CA CYS A 260 -1.97 18.50 6.57
C CYS A 260 -2.12 17.53 7.76
N HIS A 261 -2.62 16.34 7.45
CA HIS A 261 -2.57 15.18 8.32
C HIS A 261 -2.18 13.95 7.49
N ALA A 262 -1.81 12.90 8.16
CA ALA A 262 -1.56 11.61 7.54
C ALA A 262 -2.48 10.56 8.19
N ASP A 263 -3.33 9.92 7.40
CA ASP A 263 -4.03 8.71 7.79
C ASP A 263 -3.15 7.50 7.52
N GLY A 264 -3.22 6.54 8.43
CA GLY A 264 -2.50 5.28 8.29
C GLY A 264 -3.09 4.20 9.17
N VAL A 265 -2.49 3.01 9.11
CA VAL A 265 -2.85 1.87 9.96
C VAL A 265 -1.58 1.17 10.44
N ILE A 266 -1.52 0.86 11.73
CA ILE A 266 -0.49 0.01 12.29
C ILE A 266 -1.05 -1.42 12.36
N PHE A 267 -0.38 -2.35 11.69
CA PHE A 267 -0.61 -3.78 11.83
C PHE A 267 0.45 -4.36 12.74
N THR A 268 0.02 -5.06 13.80
CA THR A 268 0.94 -5.82 14.66
C THR A 268 0.93 -7.28 14.22
N LEU A 269 2.09 -7.79 13.83
CA LEU A 269 2.28 -9.13 13.30
C LEU A 269 3.15 -9.94 14.28
N ASP A 270 2.62 -11.03 14.80
CA ASP A 270 3.38 -12.00 15.57
C ASP A 270 4.31 -12.79 14.64
N THR A 271 5.61 -12.56 14.77
CA THR A 271 6.62 -13.21 13.93
C THR A 271 6.76 -14.72 14.13
N SER A 272 6.20 -15.27 15.22
CA SER A 272 6.23 -16.71 15.51
C SER A 272 5.14 -17.49 14.77
N SER A 273 3.95 -16.92 14.67
CA SER A 273 2.79 -17.53 14.02
C SER A 273 2.56 -17.03 12.60
N ALA A 274 3.25 -15.96 12.17
CA ALA A 274 3.03 -15.23 10.93
C ALA A 274 1.57 -14.72 10.78
N ARG A 275 0.92 -14.34 11.90
CA ARG A 275 -0.45 -13.84 11.91
C ARG A 275 -0.48 -12.41 12.44
N VAL A 276 -1.37 -11.61 11.89
CA VAL A 276 -1.67 -10.30 12.47
C VAL A 276 -2.48 -10.49 13.76
N THR A 277 -2.11 -9.76 14.79
CA THR A 277 -2.72 -9.79 16.13
C THR A 277 -3.48 -8.51 16.45
N ASP A 278 -3.18 -7.40 15.76
CA ASP A 278 -3.87 -6.13 15.93
C ASP A 278 -3.87 -5.30 14.64
N VAL A 279 -4.94 -4.50 14.45
CA VAL A 279 -5.12 -3.57 13.34
C VAL A 279 -5.62 -2.25 13.91
N THR A 280 -4.71 -1.28 14.07
CA THR A 280 -5.00 0.01 14.71
C THR A 280 -4.95 1.15 13.69
N PRO A 281 -6.09 1.78 13.31
CA PRO A 281 -6.11 3.02 12.55
C PRO A 281 -5.43 4.14 13.34
N VAL A 282 -4.64 4.97 12.65
CA VAL A 282 -3.89 6.08 13.24
C VAL A 282 -3.95 7.33 12.36
N GLY A 283 -3.71 8.49 12.99
CA GLY A 283 -3.56 9.76 12.27
C GLY A 283 -2.57 10.68 13.00
N PHE A 284 -1.78 11.47 12.24
CA PHE A 284 -0.80 12.40 12.80
C PHE A 284 -0.53 13.59 11.89
#